data_fa40f3d3f252abd83b9156d0ec63cc14
#
_entry.id   fa40f3d3f252abd83b9156d0ec63cc14
#
_cell.length_a   1.000
_cell.length_b   1.000
_cell.length_c   1.000
_cell.angle_alpha   90.00
_cell.angle_beta   90.00
_cell.angle_gamma   90.00
#
_symmetry.space_group_name_H-M   'P 1'
#
loop_
_entity.id
_entity.type
_entity.pdbx_description
1 polymer ?
#
loop_
_entity_poly.entity_id
_entity_poly.type
_entity_poly.pdbx_seq_one_letter_code
_entity_poly.pdbx_strand_id
1 'polypeptide(L)' 'MFAMRYKMIGLKIAYYRKMHGYTQGQLAGKIGISTTYLGQIERGNNGKSYSLETLLSIAVGLDIDVNLLLSSSENI' A
#
# COMPACT_ATOMS: atom_id res chain seq x y z
N MET A 1 -7.00 16.68 2.13
CA MET A 1 -7.98 16.68 1.04
C MET A 1 -8.31 15.28 0.54
N PHE A 2 -7.32 14.42 0.37
CA PHE A 2 -7.56 13.08 -0.14
C PHE A 2 -7.42 11.98 0.92
N ALA A 3 -7.73 12.30 2.18
CA ALA A 3 -7.53 11.38 3.30
C ALA A 3 -8.27 10.05 3.09
N MET A 4 -9.49 10.09 2.60
CA MET A 4 -10.27 8.88 2.33
C MET A 4 -9.64 8.04 1.22
N ARG A 5 -9.09 8.69 0.18
CA ARG A 5 -8.41 7.98 -0.91
C ARG A 5 -7.16 7.27 -0.39
N TYR A 6 -6.37 7.93 0.45
CA TYR A 6 -5.20 7.28 1.04
C TYR A 6 -5.59 6.10 1.91
N LYS A 7 -6.68 6.23 2.65
CA LYS A 7 -7.17 5.13 3.47
C LYS A 7 -7.60 3.94 2.62
N MET A 8 -8.31 4.21 1.51
CA MET A 8 -8.73 3.14 0.59
C MET A 8 -7.54 2.47 -0.08
N ILE A 9 -6.55 3.25 -0.50
CA ILE A 9 -5.32 2.69 -1.06
C ILE A 9 -4.61 1.82 -0.03
N GLY A 10 -4.51 2.30 1.20
CA GLY A 10 -3.89 1.54 2.29
C GLY A 10 -4.57 0.21 2.55
N LEU A 11 -5.91 0.18 2.54
CA LEU A 11 -6.67 -1.05 2.69
C LEU A 11 -6.37 -2.04 1.57
N LYS A 12 -6.25 -1.55 0.33
CA LYS A 12 -5.92 -2.40 -0.81
C LYS A 12 -4.51 -2.96 -0.71
N ILE A 13 -3.57 -2.15 -0.27
CA ILE A 13 -2.20 -2.62 -0.04
C ILE A 13 -2.21 -3.77 0.97
N ALA A 14 -2.88 -3.59 2.10
CA ALA A 14 -2.96 -4.63 3.12
C ALA A 14 -3.64 -5.89 2.57
N TYR A 15 -4.70 -5.73 1.78
CA TYR A 15 -5.41 -6.83 1.18
C TYR A 15 -4.50 -7.68 0.28
N TYR A 16 -3.81 -7.04 -0.67
CA TYR A 16 -2.93 -7.77 -1.59
C TYR A 16 -1.72 -8.34 -0.87
N ARG A 17 -1.20 -7.61 0.14
CA ARG A 17 -0.10 -8.12 0.95
C ARG A 17 -0.48 -9.44 1.63
N LYS A 18 -1.65 -9.47 2.24
CA LYS A 18 -2.14 -10.66 2.94
C LYS A 18 -2.42 -11.80 1.97
N MET A 19 -2.93 -11.49 0.79
CA MET A 19 -3.14 -12.50 -0.24
C MET A 19 -1.85 -13.18 -0.66
N HIS A 20 -0.73 -12.44 -0.68
CA HIS A 20 0.58 -13.02 -0.99
C HIS A 20 1.23 -13.69 0.21
N GLY A 21 0.59 -13.66 1.38
CA GLY A 21 1.15 -14.27 2.58
C GLY A 21 2.27 -13.48 3.21
N TYR A 22 2.43 -12.19 2.88
CA TYR A 22 3.48 -11.37 3.47
C TYR A 22 3.02 -10.73 4.77
N THR A 23 3.91 -10.72 5.77
CA THR A 23 3.77 -9.79 6.90
C THR A 23 4.16 -8.38 6.42
N GLN A 24 3.82 -7.35 7.21
CA GLN A 24 4.28 -6.00 6.92
C GLN A 24 5.81 -5.95 6.84
N GLY A 25 6.49 -6.62 7.76
CA GLY A 25 7.96 -6.64 7.77
C GLY A 25 8.54 -7.27 6.52
N GLN A 26 7.93 -8.35 6.04
CA GLN A 26 8.42 -9.02 4.84
C GLN A 26 8.27 -8.15 3.60
N LEU A 27 7.12 -7.52 3.42
CA LEU A 27 6.92 -6.63 2.27
C LEU A 27 7.81 -5.40 2.39
N ALA A 28 7.87 -4.78 3.57
CA ALA A 28 8.71 -3.60 3.79
C ALA A 28 10.17 -3.90 3.48
N GLY A 29 10.68 -5.03 3.96
CA GLY A 29 12.05 -5.45 3.69
C GLY A 29 12.30 -5.70 2.21
N LYS A 30 11.33 -6.27 1.51
CA LYS A 30 11.44 -6.55 0.08
C LYS A 30 11.60 -5.29 -0.75
N ILE A 31 10.93 -4.20 -0.35
CA ILE A 31 10.95 -2.95 -1.13
C ILE A 31 11.82 -1.86 -0.52
N GLY A 32 12.48 -2.14 0.61
CA GLY A 32 13.44 -1.21 1.18
C GLY A 32 12.85 -0.05 1.97
N ILE A 33 11.68 -0.23 2.57
CA ILE A 33 11.11 0.76 3.49
C ILE A 33 10.99 0.15 4.89
N SER A 34 10.77 1.00 5.90
CA SER A 34 10.59 0.51 7.25
C SER A 34 9.22 -0.14 7.43
N THR A 35 9.13 -1.10 8.34
CA THR A 35 7.85 -1.73 8.70
C THR A 35 6.88 -0.69 9.26
N THR A 36 7.39 0.23 10.07
CA THR A 36 6.58 1.31 10.65
C THR A 36 5.96 2.17 9.55
N TYR A 37 6.76 2.54 8.53
CA TYR A 37 6.27 3.36 7.43
C TYR A 37 5.21 2.62 6.63
N LEU A 38 5.44 1.35 6.30
CA LEU A 38 4.44 0.57 5.58
C LEU A 38 3.14 0.47 6.38
N GLY A 39 3.23 0.26 7.69
CA GLY A 39 2.05 0.24 8.55
C GLY A 39 1.29 1.56 8.52
N GLN A 40 1.99 2.69 8.52
CA GLN A 40 1.37 4.01 8.39
C GLN A 40 0.65 4.13 7.05
N ILE A 41 1.28 3.72 5.96
CA ILE A 41 0.68 3.77 4.62
C ILE A 41 -0.59 2.93 4.57
N GLU A 42 -0.56 1.73 5.13
CA GLU A 42 -1.73 0.85 5.15
C GLU A 42 -2.89 1.43 5.96
N ARG A 43 -2.60 2.31 6.92
CA ARG A 43 -3.63 3.00 7.72
C ARG A 43 -4.04 4.35 7.13
N GLY A 44 -3.54 4.71 5.94
CA GLY A 44 -3.90 5.96 5.27
C GLY A 44 -2.90 7.09 5.48
N ASN A 45 -1.76 6.84 6.11
CA ASN A 45 -0.66 7.78 6.31
C ASN A 45 -1.12 9.11 6.96
N ASN A 46 -2.12 9.05 7.86
CA ASN A 46 -2.71 10.22 8.52
C ASN A 46 -3.22 11.26 7.51
N GLY A 47 -3.68 10.82 6.34
CA GLY A 47 -4.14 11.69 5.28
C GLY A 47 -3.02 12.41 4.53
N LYS A 48 -1.76 12.11 4.84
CA LYS A 48 -0.60 12.73 4.18
C LYS A 48 -0.20 11.97 2.94
N SER A 49 0.31 12.70 1.96
CA SER A 49 0.79 12.09 0.73
C SER A 49 2.12 11.35 0.94
N TYR A 50 2.40 10.44 0.06
CA TYR A 50 3.71 9.82 -0.09
C TYR A 50 4.03 9.80 -1.59
N SER A 51 5.29 9.54 -1.93
CA SER A 51 5.72 9.66 -3.32
C SER A 51 5.08 8.58 -4.20
N LEU A 52 4.90 8.91 -5.47
CA LEU A 52 4.47 7.93 -6.46
C LEU A 52 5.46 6.77 -6.53
N GLU A 53 6.77 7.06 -6.40
CA GLU A 53 7.78 6.02 -6.40
C GLU A 53 7.56 5.01 -5.29
N THR A 54 7.19 5.47 -4.10
CA THR A 54 6.86 4.57 -2.99
C THR A 54 5.69 3.66 -3.35
N LEU A 55 4.64 4.23 -3.93
CA LEU A 55 3.46 3.45 -4.33
C LEU A 55 3.80 2.44 -5.41
N LEU A 56 4.60 2.85 -6.41
CA LEU A 56 5.04 1.94 -7.47
C LEU A 56 5.90 0.81 -6.91
N SER A 57 6.77 1.11 -5.94
CA SER A 57 7.60 0.10 -5.28
C SER A 57 6.74 -0.93 -4.55
N ILE A 58 5.69 -0.46 -3.87
CA ILE A 58 4.75 -1.36 -3.19
C ILE A 58 4.09 -2.29 -4.21
N ALA A 59 3.61 -1.74 -5.32
CA ALA A 59 2.96 -2.54 -6.36
C ALA A 59 3.93 -3.59 -6.93
N VAL A 60 5.18 -3.21 -7.20
CA VAL A 60 6.20 -4.14 -7.66
C VAL A 60 6.43 -5.24 -6.62
N GLY A 61 6.55 -4.86 -5.36
CA GLY A 61 6.76 -5.82 -4.27
C GLY A 61 5.61 -6.81 -4.12
N LEU A 62 4.40 -6.37 -4.45
CA LEU A 62 3.20 -7.20 -4.42
C LEU A 62 2.96 -7.94 -5.75
N ASP A 63 3.78 -7.67 -6.76
CA ASP A 63 3.66 -8.25 -8.08
C ASP A 63 2.27 -7.99 -8.69
N ILE A 64 1.79 -6.76 -8.55
CA ILE A 64 0.51 -6.32 -9.10
C ILE A 64 0.69 -5.03 -9.87
N ASP A 65 -0.27 -4.75 -10.75
CA ASP A 65 -0.34 -3.47 -11.43
C ASP A 65 -0.77 -2.39 -10.43
N VAL A 66 -0.09 -1.24 -10.44
CA VAL A 66 -0.40 -0.14 -9.52
C VAL A 66 -1.85 0.34 -9.67
N ASN A 67 -2.44 0.15 -10.83
CA ASN A 67 -3.84 0.52 -11.06
C ASN A 67 -4.80 -0.24 -10.15
N LEU A 68 -4.44 -1.44 -9.71
CA LEU A 68 -5.24 -2.17 -8.73
C LEU A 68 -5.30 -1.45 -7.38
N LEU A 69 -4.26 -0.70 -7.06
CA LEU A 69 -4.22 0.08 -5.81
C LEU A 69 -4.96 1.41 -5.96
N LEU A 70 -4.98 1.96 -7.17
CA LEU A 70 -5.55 3.29 -7.43
C LEU A 70 -7.02 3.24 -7.84
N SER A 71 -7.51 2.10 -8.28
CA SER A 71 -8.89 2.01 -8.77
C SER A 71 -9.86 2.23 -7.61
N SER A 72 -11.00 2.84 -7.92
CA SER A 72 -12.06 3.05 -6.93
C SER A 72 -13.05 1.89 -6.92
N SER A 73 -12.63 0.72 -7.39
CA SER A 73 -13.47 -0.47 -7.40
C SER A 73 -13.96 -0.81 -6.00
N GLU A 74 -15.22 -1.17 -5.89
CA GLU A 74 -15.83 -1.60 -4.64
C GLU A 74 -15.61 -3.08 -4.36
N ASN A 75 -15.02 -3.80 -5.30
CA ASN A 75 -14.87 -5.27 -5.25
C ASN A 75 -13.51 -5.67 -4.71
N ILE A 76 -13.19 -5.17 -3.59
CA ILE A 76 -11.96 -5.56 -2.94
C ILE A 76 -12.23 -6.63 -1.94
#